data_7e59903d8974a4d176f74289a3656e49
#
_entry.id   7e59903d8974a4d176f74289a3656e49
#
_cell.length_a   1.000
_cell.length_b   1.000
_cell.length_c   1.000
_cell.angle_alpha   90.00
_cell.angle_beta   90.00
_cell.angle_gamma   90.00
#
_symmetry.space_group_name_H-M   'P 1'
#
loop_
_entity.id
_entity.type
_entity.pdbx_description
1 polymer ?
#
loop_
_entity_poly.entity_id
_entity_poly.type
_entity_poly.pdbx_seq_one_letter_code
_entity_poly.pdbx_strand_id
1 'polypeptide(L)'
;DSLQLLHTATIMRDHGVFLSGRKLTTPPQLFLGAAANPFVPPFAWRPERMAKKIAAGASFIQTQYCFDVPRLRTFMQRAVDMGLHEKAFILVGVGPLRSDKAAEFMRTKVPGVHIPDAVVARLAGVAPKQKAEEGKRICIEIIQQVREMAGVAGVHIMAYRQEETVAEIVHRAGLFPRHAVGAHREGHVNQHAVHHASGNGAQPAHHAGQYGSASPGMASQGELQ
;
A
#
# COMPACT_ATOMS: atom_id res chain seq x y z
N ASP A 1 -12.67 -7.84 -4.64
CA ASP A 1 -12.06 -7.08 -3.55
C ASP A 1 -10.73 -6.44 -3.99
N SER A 2 -10.02 -5.78 -3.07
CA SER A 2 -8.76 -5.09 -3.38
C SER A 2 -7.61 -6.03 -3.80
N LEU A 3 -7.62 -7.28 -3.34
CA LEU A 3 -6.61 -8.28 -3.74
C LEU A 3 -6.84 -8.72 -5.18
N GLN A 4 -8.10 -8.96 -5.55
CA GLN A 4 -8.46 -9.31 -6.92
C GLN A 4 -8.11 -8.17 -7.88
N LEU A 5 -8.39 -6.91 -7.50
CA LEU A 5 -8.04 -5.75 -8.32
C LEU A 5 -6.53 -5.61 -8.51
N LEU A 6 -5.75 -5.76 -7.45
CA LEU A 6 -4.28 -5.74 -7.54
C LEU A 6 -3.77 -6.86 -8.45
N HIS A 7 -4.27 -8.08 -8.27
CA HIS A 7 -3.89 -9.23 -9.09
C HIS A 7 -4.24 -9.00 -10.57
N THR A 8 -5.44 -8.50 -10.85
CA THR A 8 -5.84 -8.16 -12.22
C THR A 8 -4.91 -7.13 -12.85
N ALA A 9 -4.63 -6.04 -12.12
CA ALA A 9 -3.74 -4.98 -12.61
C ALA A 9 -2.30 -5.48 -12.82
N THR A 10 -1.84 -6.40 -11.97
CA THR A 10 -0.53 -7.06 -12.10
C THR A 10 -0.46 -7.91 -13.36
N ILE A 11 -1.48 -8.73 -13.63
CA ILE A 11 -1.56 -9.55 -14.86
C ILE A 11 -1.55 -8.64 -16.11
N MET A 12 -2.34 -7.58 -16.10
CA MET A 12 -2.39 -6.64 -17.23
C MET A 12 -1.05 -5.96 -17.48
N ARG A 13 -0.35 -5.55 -16.41
CA ARG A 13 0.97 -4.91 -16.48
C ARG A 13 2.05 -5.88 -16.93
N ASP A 14 2.13 -7.07 -16.31
CA ASP A 14 3.29 -7.97 -16.45
C ASP A 14 3.14 -8.93 -17.63
N HIS A 15 1.92 -9.33 -17.96
CA HIS A 15 1.66 -10.30 -19.04
C HIS A 15 0.98 -9.68 -20.27
N GLY A 16 0.52 -8.44 -20.20
CA GLY A 16 -0.14 -7.76 -21.32
C GLY A 16 -1.46 -8.40 -21.74
N VAL A 17 -2.18 -9.03 -20.82
CA VAL A 17 -3.45 -9.71 -21.09
C VAL A 17 -4.53 -9.33 -20.08
N PHE A 18 -5.78 -9.39 -20.47
CA PHE A 18 -6.92 -9.39 -19.57
C PHE A 18 -7.05 -10.75 -18.85
N LEU A 19 -7.84 -10.80 -17.75
CA LEU A 19 -8.14 -12.07 -17.07
C LEU A 19 -8.77 -13.13 -17.98
N SER A 20 -9.45 -12.72 -19.06
CA SER A 20 -9.98 -13.60 -20.09
C SER A 20 -8.93 -14.21 -21.02
N GLY A 21 -7.65 -13.85 -20.87
CA GLY A 21 -6.57 -14.26 -21.78
C GLY A 21 -6.43 -13.41 -23.04
N ARG A 22 -7.38 -12.49 -23.32
CA ARG A 22 -7.29 -11.60 -24.47
C ARG A 22 -6.11 -10.64 -24.32
N LYS A 23 -5.27 -10.53 -25.34
CA LYS A 23 -4.12 -9.62 -25.37
C LYS A 23 -4.55 -8.16 -25.33
N LEU A 24 -3.78 -7.35 -24.60
CA LEU A 24 -3.85 -5.90 -24.61
C LEU A 24 -3.06 -5.37 -25.81
N THR A 25 -3.59 -4.40 -26.51
CA THR A 25 -2.86 -3.70 -27.59
C THR A 25 -1.67 -2.94 -27.02
N THR A 26 -1.86 -2.32 -25.85
CA THR A 26 -0.81 -1.60 -25.13
C THR A 26 -0.90 -1.98 -23.66
N PRO A 27 0.05 -2.75 -23.12
CA PRO A 27 0.11 -3.05 -21.69
C PRO A 27 0.28 -1.78 -20.87
N PRO A 28 -0.46 -1.61 -19.76
CA PRO A 28 -0.36 -0.41 -18.92
C PRO A 28 0.93 -0.41 -18.11
N GLN A 29 1.56 0.77 -18.01
CA GLN A 29 2.72 1.01 -17.14
C GLN A 29 2.21 1.45 -15.75
N LEU A 30 2.05 0.52 -14.81
CA LEU A 30 1.47 0.78 -13.50
C LEU A 30 2.48 0.62 -12.37
N PHE A 31 2.55 1.63 -11.50
CA PHE A 31 3.16 1.50 -10.18
C PHE A 31 2.05 1.30 -9.15
N LEU A 32 1.84 0.04 -8.75
CA LEU A 32 0.69 -0.37 -7.97
C LEU A 32 0.87 -0.10 -6.48
N GLY A 33 -0.11 0.51 -5.86
CA GLY A 33 -0.16 0.73 -4.43
C GLY A 33 -1.41 0.18 -3.77
N ALA A 34 -1.36 0.05 -2.45
CA ALA A 34 -2.51 -0.38 -1.66
C ALA A 34 -2.60 0.33 -0.32
N ALA A 35 -3.82 0.43 0.22
CA ALA A 35 -4.04 0.97 1.55
C ALA A 35 -3.86 -0.09 2.64
N ALA A 36 -3.38 0.31 3.81
CA ALA A 36 -3.39 -0.47 5.04
C ALA A 36 -3.97 0.35 6.20
N ASN A 37 -4.54 -0.33 7.20
CA ASN A 37 -4.99 0.34 8.40
C ASN A 37 -4.47 -0.40 9.64
N PRO A 38 -3.40 0.09 10.27
CA PRO A 38 -2.83 -0.48 11.49
C PRO A 38 -3.68 -0.29 12.74
N PHE A 39 -4.67 0.63 12.71
CA PHE A 39 -5.29 1.21 13.91
C PHE A 39 -6.65 0.61 14.27
N VAL A 40 -7.12 -0.41 13.54
CA VAL A 40 -8.40 -1.08 13.80
C VAL A 40 -8.21 -2.58 14.01
N PRO A 41 -9.01 -3.21 14.92
CA PRO A 41 -8.93 -4.65 15.15
C PRO A 41 -9.38 -5.47 13.91
N PRO A 42 -9.04 -6.73 13.82
CA PRO A 42 -8.09 -7.44 14.69
C PRO A 42 -6.63 -7.09 14.32
N PHE A 43 -5.88 -6.59 15.30
CA PHE A 43 -4.56 -5.98 15.06
C PHE A 43 -3.50 -6.97 14.56
N ALA A 44 -3.52 -8.20 15.07
CA ALA A 44 -2.59 -9.24 14.66
C ALA A 44 -2.69 -9.57 13.16
N TRP A 45 -3.85 -9.35 12.55
CA TRP A 45 -4.09 -9.65 11.13
C TRP A 45 -3.73 -8.51 10.18
N ARG A 46 -3.44 -7.33 10.69
CA ARG A 46 -3.15 -6.16 9.84
C ARG A 46 -1.86 -6.31 9.03
N PRO A 47 -0.74 -6.76 9.61
CA PRO A 47 0.47 -7.08 8.83
C PRO A 47 0.26 -8.22 7.84
N GLU A 48 -0.46 -9.28 8.23
CA GLU A 48 -0.78 -10.43 7.35
C GLU A 48 -1.62 -9.99 6.13
N ARG A 49 -2.60 -9.11 6.35
CA ARG A 49 -3.39 -8.57 5.25
C ARG A 49 -2.56 -7.65 4.34
N MET A 50 -1.63 -6.90 4.88
CA MET A 50 -0.66 -6.12 4.10
C MET A 50 0.22 -7.04 3.27
N ALA A 51 0.73 -8.14 3.84
CA ALA A 51 1.51 -9.15 3.14
C ALA A 51 0.78 -9.70 1.91
N LYS A 52 -0.53 -10.01 2.05
CA LYS A 52 -1.36 -10.47 0.92
C LYS A 52 -1.46 -9.42 -0.20
N LYS A 53 -1.55 -8.13 0.14
CA LYS A 53 -1.59 -7.05 -0.85
C LYS A 53 -0.26 -6.88 -1.58
N ILE A 54 0.84 -7.00 -0.86
CA ILE A 54 2.18 -6.98 -1.45
C ILE A 54 2.37 -8.18 -2.38
N ALA A 55 1.99 -9.37 -1.95
CA ALA A 55 2.03 -10.58 -2.77
C ALA A 55 1.13 -10.48 -4.03
N ALA A 56 0.04 -9.73 -3.96
CA ALA A 56 -0.84 -9.45 -5.11
C ALA A 56 -0.30 -8.35 -6.06
N GLY A 57 0.89 -7.78 -5.80
CA GLY A 57 1.58 -6.86 -6.69
C GLY A 57 1.66 -5.40 -6.21
N ALA A 58 1.30 -5.10 -4.96
CA ALA A 58 1.48 -3.75 -4.42
C ALA A 58 2.97 -3.46 -4.17
N SER A 59 3.50 -2.44 -4.83
CA SER A 59 4.88 -1.95 -4.69
C SER A 59 5.02 -0.88 -3.60
N PHE A 60 3.91 -0.27 -3.18
CA PHE A 60 3.88 0.61 -2.03
C PHE A 60 2.57 0.48 -1.25
N ILE A 61 2.64 0.84 0.02
CA ILE A 61 1.50 0.82 0.95
C ILE A 61 1.34 2.22 1.53
N GLN A 62 0.11 2.74 1.55
CA GLN A 62 -0.25 3.94 2.29
C GLN A 62 -1.12 3.57 3.48
N THR A 63 -0.73 4.00 4.69
CA THR A 63 -1.54 3.71 5.86
C THR A 63 -2.65 4.74 6.07
N GLN A 64 -3.64 4.40 6.90
CA GLN A 64 -4.58 5.36 7.46
C GLN A 64 -3.84 6.38 8.36
N TYR A 65 -4.49 7.50 8.73
CA TYR A 65 -3.94 8.49 9.65
C TYR A 65 -3.34 7.87 10.91
N CYS A 66 -2.09 8.19 11.19
CA CYS A 66 -1.40 7.82 12.41
C CYS A 66 -1.52 8.93 13.45
N PHE A 67 -2.30 8.69 14.50
CA PHE A 67 -2.33 9.46 15.75
C PHE A 67 -1.91 8.62 16.96
N ASP A 68 -1.82 7.30 16.79
CA ASP A 68 -1.38 6.31 17.79
C ASP A 68 -0.02 5.72 17.37
N VAL A 69 1.04 6.44 17.69
CA VAL A 69 2.43 6.07 17.35
C VAL A 69 2.86 4.75 18.01
N PRO A 70 2.53 4.47 19.28
CA PRO A 70 2.81 3.16 19.88
C PRO A 70 2.21 1.98 19.11
N ARG A 71 0.96 2.09 18.66
CA ARG A 71 0.30 1.05 17.88
C ARG A 71 0.95 0.88 16.50
N LEU A 72 1.31 1.99 15.84
CA LEU A 72 2.06 1.93 14.59
C LEU A 72 3.38 1.21 14.79
N ARG A 73 4.11 1.47 15.88
CA ARG A 73 5.39 0.81 16.17
C ARG A 73 5.24 -0.71 16.27
N THR A 74 4.20 -1.19 16.97
CA THR A 74 3.91 -2.63 17.06
C THR A 74 3.60 -3.23 15.69
N PHE A 75 2.82 -2.52 14.86
CA PHE A 75 2.52 -2.95 13.50
C PHE A 75 3.77 -3.00 12.62
N MET A 76 4.62 -1.96 12.68
CA MET A 76 5.85 -1.89 11.88
C MET A 76 6.87 -2.93 12.31
N GLN A 77 7.00 -3.20 13.62
CA GLN A 77 7.88 -4.29 14.10
C GLN A 77 7.50 -5.62 13.43
N ARG A 78 6.20 -5.96 13.44
CA ARG A 78 5.72 -7.18 12.79
C ARG A 78 5.94 -7.17 11.28
N ALA A 79 5.76 -6.02 10.62
CA ALA A 79 6.02 -5.86 9.20
C ALA A 79 7.51 -6.08 8.86
N VAL A 80 8.41 -5.61 9.71
CA VAL A 80 9.86 -5.81 9.59
C VAL A 80 10.21 -7.28 9.82
N ASP A 81 9.68 -7.91 10.86
CA ASP A 81 9.90 -9.34 11.15
C ASP A 81 9.46 -10.25 9.99
N MET A 82 8.43 -9.83 9.25
CA MET A 82 7.92 -10.52 8.05
C MET A 82 8.68 -10.14 6.76
N GLY A 83 9.67 -9.25 6.81
CA GLY A 83 10.39 -8.76 5.64
C GLY A 83 9.55 -7.96 4.65
N LEU A 84 8.43 -7.39 5.07
CA LEU A 84 7.50 -6.69 4.16
C LEU A 84 8.04 -5.33 3.70
N HIS A 85 8.83 -4.67 4.53
CA HIS A 85 9.48 -3.40 4.23
C HIS A 85 10.56 -3.51 3.15
N GLU A 86 11.06 -4.71 2.90
CA GLU A 86 11.99 -4.99 1.80
C GLU A 86 11.27 -5.18 0.46
N LYS A 87 9.99 -5.54 0.48
CA LYS A 87 9.17 -5.89 -0.69
C LYS A 87 8.32 -4.73 -1.19
N ALA A 88 7.99 -3.76 -0.33
CA ALA A 88 7.17 -2.61 -0.69
C ALA A 88 7.54 -1.39 0.16
N PHE A 89 7.38 -0.19 -0.41
CA PHE A 89 7.54 1.06 0.33
C PHE A 89 6.35 1.29 1.25
N ILE A 90 6.57 1.41 2.56
CA ILE A 90 5.50 1.69 3.53
C ILE A 90 5.50 3.18 3.83
N LEU A 91 4.44 3.87 3.41
CA LEU A 91 4.22 5.30 3.63
C LEU A 91 3.18 5.48 4.73
N VAL A 92 3.57 6.11 5.82
CA VAL A 92 2.67 6.33 6.95
C VAL A 92 1.79 7.55 6.69
N GLY A 93 0.47 7.37 6.80
CA GLY A 93 -0.50 8.46 6.69
C GLY A 93 -0.41 9.39 7.90
N VAL A 94 -0.24 10.69 7.66
CA VAL A 94 -0.21 11.72 8.70
C VAL A 94 -1.03 12.93 8.24
N GLY A 95 -1.42 13.79 9.17
CA GLY A 95 -2.10 15.02 8.79
C GLY A 95 -2.44 15.90 9.98
N PRO A 96 -2.60 17.22 9.76
CA PRO A 96 -2.91 18.16 10.81
C PRO A 96 -4.37 18.10 11.24
N LEU A 97 -4.63 18.38 12.51
CA LEU A 97 -5.96 18.52 13.08
C LEU A 97 -6.28 20.01 13.28
N ARG A 98 -7.43 20.47 12.83
CA ARG A 98 -7.83 21.90 12.99
C ARG A 98 -8.23 22.25 14.41
N SER A 99 -8.82 21.29 15.13
CA SER A 99 -9.36 21.50 16.46
C SER A 99 -9.70 20.16 17.13
N ASP A 100 -9.97 20.21 18.43
CA ASP A 100 -10.54 19.11 19.20
C ASP A 100 -11.89 18.62 18.63
N LYS A 101 -12.76 19.55 18.18
CA LYS A 101 -14.03 19.19 17.53
C LYS A 101 -13.81 18.44 16.22
N ALA A 102 -12.82 18.85 15.42
CA ALA A 102 -12.46 18.14 14.18
C ALA A 102 -11.87 16.75 14.49
N ALA A 103 -11.04 16.64 15.53
CA ALA A 103 -10.51 15.36 16.00
C ALA A 103 -11.64 14.44 16.46
N GLU A 104 -12.58 14.95 17.23
CA GLU A 104 -13.76 14.20 17.70
C GLU A 104 -14.64 13.74 16.53
N PHE A 105 -14.88 14.60 15.56
CA PHE A 105 -15.60 14.22 14.34
C PHE A 105 -14.86 13.11 13.58
N MET A 106 -13.56 13.24 13.38
CA MET A 106 -12.78 12.24 12.65
C MET A 106 -12.83 10.88 13.35
N ARG A 107 -12.62 10.81 14.66
CA ARG A 107 -12.60 9.53 15.40
C ARG A 107 -13.96 8.86 15.49
N THR A 108 -15.07 9.63 15.40
CA THR A 108 -16.45 9.09 15.56
C THR A 108 -17.16 8.87 14.22
N LYS A 109 -16.80 9.63 13.18
CA LYS A 109 -17.53 9.65 11.90
C LYS A 109 -16.72 9.17 10.71
N VAL A 110 -15.37 9.14 10.81
CA VAL A 110 -14.53 8.66 9.70
C VAL A 110 -14.12 7.21 9.97
N PRO A 111 -14.59 6.25 9.17
CA PRO A 111 -14.31 4.85 9.40
C PRO A 111 -12.80 4.54 9.43
N GLY A 112 -12.39 3.83 10.47
CA GLY A 112 -11.00 3.37 10.57
C GLY A 112 -9.98 4.41 11.05
N VAL A 113 -10.40 5.63 11.38
CA VAL A 113 -9.53 6.63 12.04
C VAL A 113 -9.60 6.42 13.54
N HIS A 114 -8.44 6.25 14.16
CA HIS A 114 -8.28 6.17 15.61
C HIS A 114 -7.49 7.37 16.10
N ILE A 115 -8.07 8.17 17.00
CA ILE A 115 -7.42 9.30 17.65
C ILE A 115 -7.46 9.07 19.15
N PRO A 116 -6.31 8.92 19.83
CA PRO A 116 -6.23 8.77 21.27
C PRO A 116 -6.79 9.98 22.04
N ASP A 117 -7.39 9.73 23.20
CA ASP A 117 -7.95 10.79 24.06
C ASP A 117 -6.89 11.87 24.40
N ALA A 118 -5.65 11.50 24.59
CA ALA A 118 -4.56 12.43 24.86
C ALA A 118 -4.37 13.49 23.75
N VAL A 119 -4.58 13.10 22.48
CA VAL A 119 -4.49 14.03 21.34
C VAL A 119 -5.66 15.02 21.37
N VAL A 120 -6.87 14.52 21.65
CA VAL A 120 -8.07 15.38 21.75
C VAL A 120 -7.94 16.33 22.93
N ALA A 121 -7.52 15.83 24.10
CA ALA A 121 -7.30 16.64 25.31
C ALA A 121 -6.23 17.71 25.08
N ARG A 122 -5.14 17.40 24.39
CA ARG A 122 -4.10 18.36 24.04
C ARG A 122 -4.63 19.51 23.18
N LEU A 123 -5.45 19.20 22.19
CA LEU A 123 -6.12 20.22 21.36
C LEU A 123 -7.16 21.03 22.14
N ALA A 124 -7.88 20.41 23.08
CA ALA A 124 -8.85 21.10 23.91
C ALA A 124 -8.18 22.06 24.91
N GLY A 125 -6.96 21.75 25.38
CA GLY A 125 -6.19 22.50 26.35
C GLY A 125 -5.60 23.83 25.87
N VAL A 126 -5.67 24.14 24.55
CA VAL A 126 -5.16 25.38 24.01
C VAL A 126 -6.28 26.34 23.61
N ALA A 127 -5.97 27.65 23.57
CA ALA A 127 -6.94 28.66 23.17
C ALA A 127 -7.47 28.41 21.74
N PRO A 128 -8.73 28.76 21.43
CA PRO A 128 -9.36 28.48 20.13
C PRO A 128 -8.52 28.90 18.93
N LYS A 129 -7.87 30.07 18.98
CA LYS A 129 -7.01 30.60 17.90
C LYS A 129 -5.70 29.81 17.72
N GLN A 130 -5.30 29.00 18.69
CA GLN A 130 -4.06 28.23 18.68
C GLN A 130 -4.28 26.76 18.27
N LYS A 131 -5.52 26.28 18.21
CA LYS A 131 -5.82 24.85 17.97
C LYS A 131 -5.28 24.35 16.64
N ALA A 132 -5.38 25.11 15.57
CA ALA A 132 -4.87 24.72 14.26
C ALA A 132 -3.32 24.63 14.28
N GLU A 133 -2.65 25.56 14.95
CA GLU A 133 -1.20 25.52 15.11
C GLU A 133 -0.76 24.32 15.97
N GLU A 134 -1.48 24.05 17.04
CA GLU A 134 -1.24 22.87 17.86
C GLU A 134 -1.44 21.57 17.06
N GLY A 135 -2.45 21.50 16.21
CA GLY A 135 -2.67 20.35 15.34
C GLY A 135 -1.56 20.15 14.31
N LYS A 136 -0.98 21.23 13.77
CA LYS A 136 0.24 21.15 12.94
C LYS A 136 1.42 20.63 13.75
N ARG A 137 1.61 21.13 14.98
CA ARG A 137 2.69 20.70 15.87
C ARG A 137 2.60 19.20 16.18
N ILE A 138 1.41 18.70 16.52
CA ILE A 138 1.15 17.26 16.71
C ILE A 138 1.54 16.47 15.46
N CYS A 139 1.12 16.92 14.28
CA CYS A 139 1.46 16.27 13.01
C CYS A 139 2.98 16.20 12.80
N ILE A 140 3.70 17.29 13.05
CA ILE A 140 5.16 17.36 12.90
C ILE A 140 5.85 16.41 13.88
N GLU A 141 5.43 16.38 15.14
CA GLU A 141 5.97 15.47 16.16
C GLU A 141 5.75 14.00 15.78
N ILE A 142 4.59 13.67 15.24
CA ILE A 142 4.32 12.32 14.71
C ILE A 142 5.25 12.00 13.54
N ILE A 143 5.43 12.91 12.58
CA ILE A 143 6.35 12.72 11.46
C ILE A 143 7.77 12.44 11.98
N GLN A 144 8.25 13.21 12.93
CA GLN A 144 9.59 13.03 13.50
C GLN A 144 9.77 11.65 14.13
N GLN A 145 8.77 11.18 14.92
CA GLN A 145 8.81 9.85 15.51
C GLN A 145 8.71 8.72 14.47
N VAL A 146 7.91 8.91 13.42
CA VAL A 146 7.69 7.93 12.35
C VAL A 146 8.94 7.76 11.49
N ARG A 147 9.68 8.81 11.23
CA ARG A 147 10.95 8.77 10.47
C ARG A 147 12.02 7.85 11.09
N GLU A 148 12.00 7.73 12.41
CA GLU A 148 12.95 6.90 13.16
C GLU A 148 12.51 5.41 13.24
N MET A 149 11.34 5.07 12.68
CA MET A 149 10.86 3.68 12.70
C MET A 149 11.48 2.84 11.59
N ALA A 150 12.04 1.71 11.96
CA ALA A 150 12.51 0.72 10.99
C ALA A 150 11.40 0.32 10.02
N GLY A 151 11.75 0.21 8.73
CA GLY A 151 10.84 -0.22 7.69
C GLY A 151 9.90 0.86 7.14
N VAL A 152 9.86 2.06 7.72
CA VAL A 152 9.10 3.19 7.17
C VAL A 152 9.91 3.82 6.03
N ALA A 153 9.29 3.90 4.84
CA ALA A 153 9.92 4.52 3.67
C ALA A 153 9.65 6.03 3.56
N GLY A 154 8.62 6.52 4.25
CA GLY A 154 8.24 7.92 4.23
C GLY A 154 6.85 8.17 4.81
N VAL A 155 6.34 9.36 4.60
CA VAL A 155 5.01 9.77 5.04
C VAL A 155 4.12 10.17 3.86
N HIS A 156 2.83 9.96 4.01
CA HIS A 156 1.78 10.47 3.13
C HIS A 156 0.98 11.53 3.90
N ILE A 157 1.16 12.81 3.55
CA ILE A 157 0.50 13.90 4.25
C ILE A 157 -0.92 14.08 3.66
N MET A 158 -1.93 13.84 4.49
CA MET A 158 -3.34 13.97 4.16
C MET A 158 -3.88 15.24 4.84
N ALA A 159 -3.95 16.34 4.11
CA ALA A 159 -4.32 17.66 4.63
C ALA A 159 -5.67 18.13 4.06
N TYR A 160 -6.72 17.33 4.23
CA TYR A 160 -8.04 17.63 3.68
C TYR A 160 -8.51 19.04 4.06
N ARG A 161 -8.73 19.90 3.05
CA ARG A 161 -9.09 21.31 3.19
C ARG A 161 -8.10 22.14 4.01
N GLN A 162 -6.82 21.72 3.99
CA GLN A 162 -5.68 22.40 4.63
C GLN A 162 -4.43 22.24 3.77
N GLU A 163 -4.60 22.10 2.47
CA GLU A 163 -3.55 21.81 1.50
C GLU A 163 -2.45 22.88 1.54
N GLU A 164 -2.82 24.12 1.85
CA GLU A 164 -1.91 25.26 2.01
C GLU A 164 -0.91 25.08 3.16
N THR A 165 -1.23 24.23 4.16
CA THR A 165 -0.34 23.96 5.31
C THR A 165 0.70 22.89 5.02
N VAL A 166 0.60 22.15 3.91
CA VAL A 166 1.48 21.01 3.61
C VAL A 166 2.93 21.47 3.44
N ALA A 167 3.17 22.54 2.71
CA ALA A 167 4.52 23.07 2.50
C ALA A 167 5.19 23.45 3.84
N GLU A 168 4.46 24.11 4.74
CA GLU A 168 4.92 24.46 6.08
C GLU A 168 5.27 23.21 6.90
N ILE A 169 4.37 22.20 6.90
CA ILE A 169 4.59 20.93 7.62
C ILE A 169 5.83 20.23 7.10
N VAL A 170 5.98 20.11 5.77
CA VAL A 170 7.14 19.49 5.12
C VAL A 170 8.45 20.17 5.54
N HIS A 171 8.46 21.50 5.51
CA HIS A 171 9.64 22.28 5.90
C HIS A 171 9.95 22.13 7.38
N ARG A 172 8.96 22.33 8.26
CA ARG A 172 9.13 22.27 9.74
C ARG A 172 9.46 20.86 10.23
N ALA A 173 8.97 19.82 9.55
CA ALA A 173 9.29 18.43 9.86
C ALA A 173 10.69 18.00 9.33
N GLY A 174 11.39 18.88 8.61
CA GLY A 174 12.71 18.57 8.05
C GLY A 174 12.66 17.51 6.94
N LEU A 175 11.58 17.48 6.14
CA LEU A 175 11.42 16.54 5.01
C LEU A 175 11.98 17.09 3.71
N PHE A 176 12.48 18.32 3.72
CA PHE A 176 13.09 18.98 2.57
C PHE A 176 14.53 19.41 2.87
N PRO A 177 15.51 19.29 1.94
CA PRO A 177 15.37 18.67 0.62
C PRO A 177 15.11 17.16 0.70
N ARG A 178 14.43 16.60 -0.30
CA ARG A 178 14.33 15.15 -0.43
C ARG A 178 15.73 14.57 -0.52
N HIS A 179 16.11 13.76 0.44
CA HIS A 179 17.32 12.96 0.29
C HIS A 179 17.14 12.05 -0.93
N ALA A 180 18.12 12.04 -1.82
CA ALA A 180 18.11 11.11 -2.94
C ALA A 180 17.93 9.69 -2.37
N VAL A 181 16.90 8.99 -2.83
CA VAL A 181 16.67 7.58 -2.51
C VAL A 181 17.77 6.81 -3.26
N GLY A 182 18.98 6.75 -2.71
CA GLY A 182 20.12 6.20 -3.42
C GLY A 182 21.20 5.55 -2.57
N ALA A 183 21.25 5.83 -1.29
CA ALA A 183 22.39 5.40 -0.49
C ALA A 183 22.20 4.10 0.31
N HIS A 184 20.98 3.53 0.40
CA HIS A 184 20.72 2.35 1.23
C HIS A 184 19.88 1.24 0.60
N ARG A 185 19.66 1.24 -0.73
CA ARG A 185 18.93 0.15 -1.40
C ARG A 185 19.55 -0.23 -2.73
N GLU A 186 20.82 -0.60 -2.74
CA GLU A 186 21.44 -1.27 -3.90
C GLU A 186 20.91 -2.72 -4.11
N GLY A 187 19.84 -3.13 -3.45
CA GLY A 187 19.23 -4.46 -3.57
C GLY A 187 17.83 -4.51 -4.17
N HIS A 188 17.16 -3.39 -4.44
CA HIS A 188 15.78 -3.37 -4.94
C HIS A 188 15.68 -2.91 -6.39
N VAL A 189 16.59 -3.33 -7.23
CA VAL A 189 16.43 -3.26 -8.68
C VAL A 189 15.51 -4.42 -9.08
N ASN A 190 14.28 -4.07 -9.32
CA ASN A 190 13.31 -4.68 -10.22
C ASN A 190 13.78 -6.01 -10.85
N GLN A 191 13.60 -7.15 -10.17
CA GLN A 191 13.77 -8.48 -10.78
C GLN A 191 12.73 -8.76 -11.88
N HIS A 192 11.79 -7.84 -12.13
CA HIS A 192 10.77 -7.96 -13.17
C HIS A 192 11.09 -7.17 -14.46
N ALA A 193 12.20 -6.45 -14.53
CA ALA A 193 12.55 -5.62 -15.72
C ALA A 193 13.65 -6.19 -16.61
N VAL A 194 14.22 -7.37 -16.33
CA VAL A 194 15.42 -7.89 -17.03
C VAL A 194 15.15 -9.07 -17.97
N HIS A 195 13.91 -9.44 -18.26
CA HIS A 195 13.65 -10.55 -19.19
C HIS A 195 13.13 -10.15 -20.59
N HIS A 196 13.41 -8.93 -21.06
CA HIS A 196 13.07 -8.55 -22.43
C HIS A 196 14.22 -7.96 -23.24
N ALA A 197 15.42 -8.50 -23.11
CA ALA A 197 16.49 -8.20 -24.08
C ALA A 197 17.48 -9.37 -24.14
N SER A 198 17.11 -10.43 -24.86
CA SER A 198 18.01 -11.27 -25.67
C SER A 198 17.33 -12.59 -26.02
N GLY A 199 16.97 -12.74 -27.25
CA GLY A 199 16.41 -13.97 -27.78
C GLY A 199 16.09 -13.88 -29.26
N ASN A 200 17.08 -13.42 -30.04
CA ASN A 200 17.08 -13.66 -31.49
C ASN A 200 17.82 -14.98 -31.77
N GLY A 201 17.16 -15.89 -32.45
CA GLY A 201 17.83 -16.92 -33.25
C GLY A 201 17.70 -18.36 -32.72
N ALA A 202 16.75 -19.09 -33.23
CA ALA A 202 16.96 -20.33 -33.99
C ALA A 202 15.65 -21.10 -34.19
N GLN A 203 15.13 -21.14 -35.38
CA GLN A 203 14.43 -22.31 -35.93
C GLN A 203 15.46 -23.43 -36.17
N PRO A 204 15.10 -24.70 -36.49
CA PRO A 204 13.84 -25.40 -36.61
C PRO A 204 13.91 -26.86 -36.10
N ALA A 205 12.83 -27.60 -36.15
CA ALA A 205 12.79 -28.91 -36.83
C ALA A 205 11.38 -29.55 -36.74
N HIS A 206 10.89 -29.90 -37.88
CA HIS A 206 9.73 -30.75 -38.11
C HIS A 206 9.87 -32.13 -37.46
N HIS A 207 8.84 -32.61 -36.78
CA HIS A 207 8.50 -34.02 -36.83
C HIS A 207 6.99 -34.20 -36.84
N ALA A 208 6.55 -34.74 -37.96
CA ALA A 208 5.21 -35.27 -38.22
C ALA A 208 5.07 -36.66 -37.59
N GLY A 209 3.87 -37.04 -37.24
CA GLY A 209 3.48 -38.40 -36.89
C GLY A 209 2.40 -38.38 -35.81
N GLN A 210 1.33 -38.71 -35.99
CA GLN A 210 0.43 -39.63 -36.66
C GLN A 210 -0.89 -39.70 -35.87
N TYR A 211 -1.94 -39.66 -36.61
CA TYR A 211 -3.35 -39.82 -36.21
C TYR A 211 -3.61 -41.18 -35.55
N GLY A 212 -4.48 -41.18 -34.53
CA GLY A 212 -5.17 -42.36 -34.03
C GLY A 212 -6.61 -41.99 -33.69
N SER A 213 -7.50 -42.27 -34.61
CA SER A 213 -8.96 -42.17 -34.51
C SER A 213 -9.54 -43.28 -33.69
N ALA A 214 -10.45 -42.97 -32.75
CA ALA A 214 -11.54 -43.90 -32.37
C ALA A 214 -12.64 -43.15 -31.63
N SER A 215 -13.77 -43.02 -32.25
CA SER A 215 -15.13 -42.94 -31.67
C SER A 215 -15.86 -44.21 -32.16
N PRO A 216 -17.10 -44.56 -31.70
CA PRO A 216 -17.93 -44.13 -30.59
C PRO A 216 -18.56 -45.30 -29.80
N GLY A 217 -19.24 -45.00 -28.70
CA GLY A 217 -20.09 -45.96 -28.01
C GLY A 217 -21.24 -45.24 -27.27
N MET A 218 -22.41 -45.29 -27.85
CA MET A 218 -23.73 -44.97 -27.24
C MET A 218 -24.17 -46.06 -26.26
N ALA A 219 -24.91 -45.67 -25.23
CA ALA A 219 -26.11 -46.30 -24.63
C ALA A 219 -26.25 -45.75 -23.20
N SER A 220 -27.31 -45.07 -22.88
CA SER A 220 -28.72 -45.31 -22.61
C SER A 220 -29.03 -45.39 -21.12
N GLN A 221 -29.88 -44.45 -20.67
CA GLN A 221 -31.05 -44.56 -19.80
C GLN A 221 -30.97 -45.16 -18.38
N GLY A 222 -31.67 -44.47 -17.50
CA GLY A 222 -32.15 -44.91 -16.18
C GLY A 222 -32.26 -43.71 -15.23
N GLU A 223 -33.25 -43.04 -15.20
CA GLU A 223 -34.49 -42.83 -14.43
C GLU A 223 -34.44 -43.22 -12.94
N LEU A 224 -34.99 -42.25 -12.14
CA LEU A 224 -35.75 -42.34 -10.87
C LEU A 224 -34.97 -42.56 -9.58
N GLN A 225 -34.92 -41.62 -8.70
CA GLN A 225 -35.83 -41.16 -7.64
C GLN A 225 -35.28 -39.89 -7.00
#